data_cc648e0a212faa6add5bde9378a20a03
#
_entry.id   cc648e0a212faa6add5bde9378a20a03
#
_cell.length_a   1.000
_cell.length_b   1.000
_cell.length_c   1.000
_cell.angle_alpha   90.00
_cell.angle_beta   90.00
_cell.angle_gamma   90.00
#
_symmetry.space_group_name_H-M   'P 1'
#
loop_
_entity.id
_entity.type
_entity.pdbx_description
1 polymer ?
#
loop_
_entity_poly.entity_id
_entity_poly.type
_entity_poly.pdbx_seq_one_letter_code
_entity_poly.pdbx_strand_id
1 'polypeptide(L)'
;AVKLVGEETFRIASGLVDEFIVVDTDAVCAAIKDVFIDTRSIVEPSGAMAVAAVKQYVAKYKTKGETYAAILCGANMNFDRLRFVAERAEVGEEREALFAVTIPEERGSFKRFCEAIGQLPGGPRNVTEFNYRISDAAKSNAAHVFVGLTTTAKGESQKIANNFSKHGFKALDLTHNELAKDHIRHMVGGQSALAQDERLLSFVFPERPGALMKFLSLVRPGWNISLFHYRNQGADYGRILVGLQVPQADAKAFDKFL
;
A
#
# COMPACT_ATOMS: atom_id res chain seq x y z
N ALA A 1 -12.36 -17.36 13.04
CA ALA A 1 -13.74 -17.84 12.84
C ALA A 1 -13.72 -19.33 12.53
N VAL A 2 -14.69 -20.06 13.04
CA VAL A 2 -14.86 -21.50 12.77
C VAL A 2 -15.67 -21.72 11.50
N LYS A 3 -15.34 -22.79 10.73
CA LYS A 3 -16.06 -23.11 9.49
C LYS A 3 -17.43 -23.75 9.75
N LEU A 4 -17.57 -24.43 10.88
CA LEU A 4 -18.79 -25.10 11.29
C LEU A 4 -19.24 -24.53 12.63
N VAL A 5 -20.46 -23.99 12.69
CA VAL A 5 -21.07 -23.47 13.89
C VAL A 5 -21.79 -24.61 14.61
N GLY A 6 -21.72 -24.64 15.95
CA GLY A 6 -22.44 -25.64 16.73
C GLY A 6 -23.95 -25.47 16.57
N GLU A 7 -24.68 -26.56 16.34
CA GLU A 7 -26.12 -26.54 16.05
C GLU A 7 -26.95 -25.89 17.19
N GLU A 8 -26.64 -26.22 18.41
CA GLU A 8 -27.41 -25.71 19.59
C GLU A 8 -27.09 -24.21 19.81
N THR A 9 -25.81 -23.81 19.65
CA THR A 9 -25.42 -22.40 19.75
C THR A 9 -26.13 -21.57 18.69
N PHE A 10 -26.17 -22.08 17.46
CA PHE A 10 -26.83 -21.40 16.34
C PHE A 10 -28.33 -21.33 16.55
N ARG A 11 -28.99 -22.41 17.04
CA ARG A 11 -30.43 -22.45 17.36
C ARG A 11 -30.80 -21.36 18.35
N ILE A 12 -30.02 -21.21 19.43
CA ILE A 12 -30.27 -20.19 20.45
C ILE A 12 -30.04 -18.80 19.90
N ALA A 13 -28.89 -18.56 19.24
CA ALA A 13 -28.51 -17.26 18.70
C ALA A 13 -29.52 -16.74 17.65
N SER A 14 -30.03 -17.62 16.79
CA SER A 14 -31.00 -17.25 15.76
C SER A 14 -32.29 -16.64 16.28
N GLY A 15 -32.67 -16.94 17.54
CA GLY A 15 -33.87 -16.37 18.16
C GLY A 15 -33.64 -15.14 19.05
N LEU A 16 -32.37 -14.83 19.38
CA LEU A 16 -32.01 -13.79 20.33
C LEU A 16 -31.16 -12.65 19.72
N VAL A 17 -30.58 -12.85 18.57
CA VAL A 17 -29.71 -11.85 17.88
C VAL A 17 -30.56 -11.01 16.94
N ASP A 18 -30.54 -9.70 17.12
CA ASP A 18 -31.30 -8.75 16.31
C ASP A 18 -30.71 -8.56 14.94
N GLU A 19 -29.36 -8.48 14.81
CA GLU A 19 -28.66 -8.28 13.55
C GLU A 19 -27.30 -8.97 13.52
N PHE A 20 -26.93 -9.51 12.36
CA PHE A 20 -25.59 -10.03 12.07
C PHE A 20 -24.84 -9.06 11.15
N ILE A 21 -23.68 -8.60 11.58
CA ILE A 21 -22.83 -7.70 10.82
C ILE A 21 -21.59 -8.46 10.37
N VAL A 22 -21.36 -8.50 9.06
CA VAL A 22 -20.18 -9.11 8.47
C VAL A 22 -19.13 -8.02 8.25
N VAL A 23 -17.93 -8.22 8.81
CA VAL A 23 -16.78 -7.33 8.65
C VAL A 23 -15.68 -8.02 7.87
N ASP A 24 -14.95 -7.26 7.06
CA ASP A 24 -13.80 -7.78 6.30
C ASP A 24 -12.51 -7.81 7.14
N THR A 25 -11.48 -8.41 6.60
CA THR A 25 -10.19 -8.57 7.26
C THR A 25 -9.51 -7.22 7.52
N ASP A 26 -9.64 -6.27 6.59
CA ASP A 26 -9.01 -4.96 6.70
C ASP A 26 -9.65 -4.14 7.82
N ALA A 27 -10.98 -4.17 7.92
CA ALA A 27 -11.71 -3.54 9.02
C ALA A 27 -11.34 -4.13 10.39
N VAL A 28 -11.14 -5.46 10.46
CA VAL A 28 -10.67 -6.12 11.70
C VAL A 28 -9.24 -5.68 12.04
N CYS A 29 -8.33 -5.61 11.08
CA CYS A 29 -6.97 -5.13 11.31
C CYS A 29 -6.94 -3.66 11.76
N ALA A 30 -7.78 -2.80 11.16
CA ALA A 30 -7.96 -1.42 11.60
C ALA A 30 -8.46 -1.34 13.04
N ALA A 31 -9.43 -2.19 13.43
CA ALA A 31 -9.92 -2.23 14.80
C ALA A 31 -8.87 -2.71 15.82
N ILE A 32 -8.00 -3.67 15.45
CA ILE A 32 -6.85 -4.07 16.29
C ILE A 32 -5.93 -2.86 16.52
N LYS A 33 -5.65 -2.08 15.48
CA LYS A 33 -4.84 -0.87 15.57
C LYS A 33 -5.49 0.18 16.48
N ASP A 34 -6.79 0.43 16.35
CA ASP A 34 -7.52 1.37 17.22
C ASP A 34 -7.39 0.97 18.69
N VAL A 35 -7.69 -0.30 19.01
CA VAL A 35 -7.56 -0.83 20.38
C VAL A 35 -6.14 -0.66 20.91
N PHE A 36 -5.12 -0.93 20.08
CA PHE A 36 -3.73 -0.75 20.48
C PHE A 36 -3.38 0.72 20.73
N ILE A 37 -3.85 1.64 19.87
CA ILE A 37 -3.59 3.08 20.07
C ILE A 37 -4.19 3.59 21.37
N ASP A 38 -5.41 3.16 21.70
CA ASP A 38 -6.14 3.65 22.86
C ASP A 38 -5.69 2.98 24.17
N THR A 39 -5.37 1.68 24.14
CA THR A 39 -5.16 0.88 25.35
C THR A 39 -3.75 0.35 25.51
N ARG A 40 -2.93 0.38 24.47
CA ARG A 40 -1.63 -0.31 24.37
C ARG A 40 -1.71 -1.83 24.51
N SER A 41 -2.90 -2.39 24.32
CA SER A 41 -3.16 -3.83 24.35
C SER A 41 -3.40 -4.36 22.96
N ILE A 42 -2.91 -5.57 22.68
CA ILE A 42 -3.13 -6.26 21.40
C ILE A 42 -4.21 -7.32 21.64
N VAL A 43 -5.32 -7.21 20.92
CA VAL A 43 -6.39 -8.21 20.91
C VAL A 43 -6.28 -9.11 19.67
N GLU A 44 -6.75 -10.34 19.79
CA GLU A 44 -6.85 -11.23 18.63
C GLU A 44 -7.90 -10.72 17.62
N PRO A 45 -7.85 -11.18 16.36
CA PRO A 45 -8.80 -10.76 15.33
C PRO A 45 -10.27 -10.97 15.75
N SER A 46 -10.57 -12.08 16.43
CA SER A 46 -11.94 -12.36 16.92
C SER A 46 -12.41 -11.33 17.95
N GLY A 47 -11.52 -10.88 18.82
CA GLY A 47 -11.83 -9.85 19.82
C GLY A 47 -12.05 -8.46 19.19
N ALA A 48 -11.34 -8.14 18.13
CA ALA A 48 -11.47 -6.86 17.44
C ALA A 48 -12.71 -6.77 16.54
N MET A 49 -13.31 -7.91 16.14
CA MET A 49 -14.49 -7.92 15.25
C MET A 49 -15.65 -7.11 15.82
N ALA A 50 -15.85 -7.11 17.14
CA ALA A 50 -16.93 -6.34 17.77
C ALA A 50 -16.75 -4.83 17.58
N VAL A 51 -15.52 -4.31 17.69
CA VAL A 51 -15.22 -2.90 17.44
C VAL A 51 -15.41 -2.55 15.96
N ALA A 52 -14.90 -3.40 15.05
CA ALA A 52 -15.11 -3.22 13.61
C ALA A 52 -16.60 -3.18 13.25
N ALA A 53 -17.40 -4.07 13.83
CA ALA A 53 -18.86 -4.11 13.63
C ALA A 53 -19.55 -2.86 14.15
N VAL A 54 -19.18 -2.34 15.32
CA VAL A 54 -19.73 -1.07 15.85
C VAL A 54 -19.40 0.09 14.91
N LYS A 55 -18.16 0.21 14.43
CA LYS A 55 -17.78 1.24 13.47
C LYS A 55 -18.61 1.16 12.18
N GLN A 56 -18.80 -0.04 11.65
CA GLN A 56 -19.61 -0.28 10.46
C GLN A 56 -21.10 0.03 10.70
N TYR A 57 -21.64 -0.34 11.86
CA TYR A 57 -23.01 -0.05 12.27
C TYR A 57 -23.27 1.46 12.32
N VAL A 58 -22.42 2.19 13.06
CA VAL A 58 -22.52 3.66 13.18
C VAL A 58 -22.45 4.34 11.80
N ALA A 59 -21.56 3.89 10.91
CA ALA A 59 -21.44 4.42 9.57
C ALA A 59 -22.69 4.12 8.71
N LYS A 60 -23.24 2.91 8.81
CA LYS A 60 -24.43 2.46 8.04
C LYS A 60 -25.69 3.21 8.48
N TYR A 61 -25.92 3.31 9.78
CA TYR A 61 -27.16 3.90 10.31
C TYR A 61 -27.04 5.37 10.67
N LYS A 62 -25.83 5.95 10.60
CA LYS A 62 -25.52 7.37 10.92
C LYS A 62 -26.02 7.75 12.32
N THR A 63 -25.94 6.83 13.26
CA THR A 63 -26.40 7.01 14.63
C THR A 63 -25.61 8.09 15.35
N LYS A 64 -26.26 8.82 16.27
CA LYS A 64 -25.65 9.90 17.06
C LYS A 64 -26.17 9.85 18.48
N GLY A 65 -25.28 10.10 19.45
CA GLY A 65 -25.67 10.19 20.86
C GLY A 65 -26.03 8.85 21.51
N GLU A 66 -25.72 7.72 20.87
CA GLU A 66 -25.94 6.38 21.39
C GLU A 66 -24.71 5.86 22.13
N THR A 67 -24.93 4.93 23.04
CA THR A 67 -23.86 4.23 23.76
C THR A 67 -23.79 2.79 23.28
N TYR A 68 -22.59 2.34 22.90
CA TYR A 68 -22.35 0.98 22.44
C TYR A 68 -21.41 0.26 23.39
N ALA A 69 -21.70 -1.02 23.65
CA ALA A 69 -20.81 -1.91 24.38
C ALA A 69 -20.25 -2.98 23.41
N ALA A 70 -18.96 -3.04 23.24
CA ALA A 70 -18.27 -4.05 22.46
C ALA A 70 -17.41 -4.92 23.37
N ILE A 71 -17.54 -6.25 23.27
CA ILE A 71 -16.74 -7.18 24.04
C ILE A 71 -15.42 -7.43 23.31
N LEU A 72 -14.32 -6.98 23.89
CA LEU A 72 -12.96 -7.27 23.45
C LEU A 72 -12.48 -8.54 24.16
N CYS A 73 -12.43 -9.64 23.44
CA CYS A 73 -12.05 -10.93 23.99
C CYS A 73 -10.82 -11.49 23.28
N GLY A 74 -9.98 -12.19 24.04
CA GLY A 74 -8.87 -12.97 23.52
C GLY A 74 -7.63 -12.16 23.14
N ALA A 75 -6.50 -12.84 23.31
CA ALA A 75 -5.16 -12.35 22.91
C ALA A 75 -4.36 -13.46 22.20
N ASN A 76 -5.06 -14.44 21.62
CA ASN A 76 -4.44 -15.56 20.89
C ASN A 76 -3.94 -15.08 19.51
N MET A 77 -2.87 -14.31 19.54
CA MET A 77 -2.22 -13.79 18.33
C MET A 77 -0.74 -14.17 18.32
N ASN A 78 -0.31 -14.77 17.22
CA ASN A 78 1.10 -15.00 16.97
C ASN A 78 1.79 -13.67 16.63
N PHE A 79 2.94 -13.42 17.20
CA PHE A 79 3.71 -12.19 16.97
C PHE A 79 3.99 -11.92 15.49
N ASP A 80 4.27 -12.98 14.72
CA ASP A 80 4.51 -12.88 13.27
C ASP A 80 3.34 -12.26 12.49
N ARG A 81 2.10 -12.37 13.02
CA ARG A 81 0.92 -11.77 12.41
C ARG A 81 0.78 -10.28 12.60
N LEU A 82 1.53 -9.67 13.53
CA LEU A 82 1.48 -8.22 13.75
C LEU A 82 1.88 -7.44 12.50
N ARG A 83 2.83 -7.97 11.72
CA ARG A 83 3.21 -7.35 10.45
C ARG A 83 2.03 -7.31 9.48
N PHE A 84 1.33 -8.43 9.31
CA PHE A 84 0.12 -8.51 8.47
C PHE A 84 -0.94 -7.52 8.95
N VAL A 85 -1.18 -7.46 10.26
CA VAL A 85 -2.17 -6.53 10.85
C VAL A 85 -1.78 -5.08 10.55
N ALA A 86 -0.50 -4.71 10.75
CA ALA A 86 -0.02 -3.35 10.50
C ALA A 86 -0.20 -2.94 9.04
N GLU A 87 0.13 -3.83 8.09
CA GLU A 87 -0.01 -3.56 6.66
C GLU A 87 -1.48 -3.41 6.22
N ARG A 88 -2.38 -4.23 6.79
CA ARG A 88 -3.79 -4.25 6.40
C ARG A 88 -4.61 -3.17 7.11
N ALA A 89 -4.18 -2.72 8.29
CA ALA A 89 -4.89 -1.69 9.05
C ALA A 89 -4.98 -0.36 8.31
N GLU A 90 -3.91 0.06 7.61
CA GLU A 90 -3.91 1.31 6.82
C GLU A 90 -4.93 1.26 5.67
N VAL A 91 -5.05 0.09 5.01
CA VAL A 91 -6.07 -0.13 3.96
C VAL A 91 -7.48 -0.13 4.57
N GLY A 92 -7.67 -0.80 5.71
CA GLY A 92 -8.97 -0.86 6.41
C GLY A 92 -9.46 0.49 6.95
N GLU A 93 -8.52 1.40 7.25
CA GLU A 93 -8.83 2.80 7.59
C GLU A 93 -9.01 3.69 6.35
N GLU A 94 -8.84 3.12 5.16
CA GLU A 94 -8.80 3.87 3.90
C GLU A 94 -7.72 4.98 3.90
N ARG A 95 -6.58 4.74 4.57
CA ARG A 95 -5.43 5.64 4.61
C ARG A 95 -4.37 5.31 3.58
N GLU A 96 -4.48 4.15 2.95
CA GLU A 96 -3.63 3.70 1.85
C GLU A 96 -4.49 3.25 0.68
N ALA A 97 -4.07 3.60 -0.54
CA ALA A 97 -4.63 3.09 -1.78
C ALA A 97 -3.53 2.43 -2.62
N LEU A 98 -3.84 1.31 -3.26
CA LEU A 98 -2.92 0.49 -4.03
C LEU A 98 -3.29 0.51 -5.51
N PHE A 99 -2.30 0.69 -6.38
CA PHE A 99 -2.52 0.80 -7.82
C PHE A 99 -1.52 -0.05 -8.61
N ALA A 100 -2.00 -0.65 -9.70
CA ALA A 100 -1.15 -1.07 -10.80
C ALA A 100 -1.23 -0.02 -11.90
N VAL A 101 -0.09 0.59 -12.24
CA VAL A 101 -0.04 1.65 -13.24
C VAL A 101 0.83 1.20 -14.40
N THR A 102 0.32 1.37 -15.62
CA THR A 102 1.08 1.12 -16.83
C THR A 102 1.72 2.42 -17.29
N ILE A 103 3.05 2.42 -17.39
CA ILE A 103 3.84 3.53 -17.91
C ILE A 103 4.56 3.12 -19.21
N PRO A 104 4.86 4.04 -20.14
CA PRO A 104 5.71 3.73 -21.29
C PRO A 104 7.10 3.26 -20.84
N GLU A 105 7.65 2.23 -21.49
CA GLU A 105 9.01 1.72 -21.21
C GLU A 105 10.03 2.59 -21.97
N GLU A 106 10.15 3.85 -21.59
CA GLU A 106 11.07 4.82 -22.18
C GLU A 106 11.75 5.69 -21.12
N ARG A 107 12.88 6.27 -21.46
CA ARG A 107 13.61 7.15 -20.54
C ARG A 107 12.75 8.31 -20.09
N GLY A 108 12.73 8.58 -18.79
CA GLY A 108 11.98 9.67 -18.17
C GLY A 108 10.54 9.35 -17.82
N SER A 109 9.95 8.23 -18.25
CA SER A 109 8.58 7.85 -17.91
C SER A 109 8.36 7.69 -16.42
N PHE A 110 9.31 7.08 -15.73
CA PHE A 110 9.27 6.94 -14.27
C PHE A 110 9.19 8.32 -13.58
N LYS A 111 10.01 9.28 -14.00
CA LYS A 111 9.99 10.64 -13.46
C LYS A 111 8.65 11.34 -13.72
N ARG A 112 8.14 11.27 -14.96
CA ARG A 112 6.81 11.82 -15.30
C ARG A 112 5.70 11.22 -14.45
N PHE A 113 5.76 9.92 -14.17
CA PHE A 113 4.79 9.29 -13.28
C PHE A 113 4.89 9.81 -11.84
N CYS A 114 6.10 9.96 -11.29
CA CYS A 114 6.29 10.57 -9.97
C CYS A 114 5.83 12.03 -9.92
N GLU A 115 6.01 12.79 -11.00
CA GLU A 115 5.47 14.15 -11.13
C GLU A 115 3.93 14.15 -11.08
N ALA A 116 3.28 13.18 -11.74
CA ALA A 116 1.82 13.03 -11.67
C ALA A 116 1.33 12.68 -10.25
N ILE A 117 2.09 11.88 -9.48
CA ILE A 117 1.81 11.65 -8.06
C ILE A 117 1.91 12.96 -7.26
N GLY A 118 2.92 13.78 -7.53
CA GLY A 118 3.11 15.07 -6.86
C GLY A 118 2.01 16.10 -7.17
N GLN A 119 1.28 15.92 -8.27
CA GLN A 119 0.21 16.82 -8.75
C GLN A 119 -1.20 16.29 -8.45
N LEU A 120 -1.33 15.31 -7.54
CA LEU A 120 -2.64 14.79 -7.16
C LEU A 120 -3.52 15.86 -6.50
N PRO A 121 -4.84 15.84 -6.75
CA PRO A 121 -5.78 16.75 -6.11
C PRO A 121 -5.71 16.67 -4.58
N GLY A 122 -5.64 17.80 -3.91
CA GLY A 122 -5.49 17.88 -2.46
C GLY A 122 -4.04 17.82 -1.97
N GLY A 123 -3.06 17.90 -2.88
CA GLY A 123 -1.63 17.99 -2.58
C GLY A 123 -0.85 16.68 -2.71
N PRO A 124 0.46 16.72 -2.49
CA PRO A 124 1.32 15.55 -2.62
C PRO A 124 0.97 14.45 -1.61
N ARG A 125 1.13 13.20 -2.03
CA ARG A 125 0.91 12.01 -1.20
C ARG A 125 2.23 11.36 -0.86
N ASN A 126 2.30 10.73 0.31
CA ASN A 126 3.41 9.83 0.61
C ASN A 126 3.25 8.54 -0.20
N VAL A 127 4.35 8.10 -0.78
CA VAL A 127 4.45 6.77 -1.37
C VAL A 127 4.72 5.79 -0.24
N THR A 128 3.82 4.83 -0.05
CA THR A 128 3.97 3.78 0.96
C THR A 128 4.73 2.58 0.40
N GLU A 129 4.55 2.34 -0.90
CA GLU A 129 5.20 1.25 -1.60
C GLU A 129 5.38 1.59 -3.08
N PHE A 130 6.50 1.16 -3.66
CA PHE A 130 6.77 1.37 -5.07
C PHE A 130 7.59 0.19 -5.63
N ASN A 131 6.99 -0.59 -6.52
CA ASN A 131 7.64 -1.73 -7.16
C ASN A 131 7.66 -1.54 -8.66
N TYR A 132 8.85 -1.46 -9.23
CA TYR A 132 9.08 -1.37 -10.66
C TYR A 132 10.33 -2.15 -11.07
N ARG A 133 10.23 -2.87 -12.15
CA ARG A 133 11.37 -3.51 -12.82
C ARG A 133 11.13 -3.53 -14.32
N ILE A 134 12.14 -3.11 -15.09
CA ILE A 134 12.15 -3.30 -16.54
C ILE A 134 12.08 -4.79 -16.88
N SER A 135 11.28 -5.17 -17.85
CA SER A 135 11.01 -6.57 -18.20
C SER A 135 11.32 -6.87 -19.65
N ASP A 136 11.99 -8.00 -19.89
CA ASP A 136 12.27 -8.55 -21.23
C ASP A 136 11.03 -9.12 -21.93
N ALA A 137 10.02 -9.50 -21.15
CA ALA A 137 8.80 -10.11 -21.65
C ALA A 137 7.91 -9.13 -22.44
N ALA A 138 8.25 -7.85 -22.41
CA ALA A 138 7.47 -6.83 -23.08
C ALA A 138 7.83 -6.72 -24.56
N LYS A 139 7.16 -7.48 -25.40
CA LYS A 139 6.92 -7.07 -26.79
C LYS A 139 6.11 -5.75 -26.87
N SER A 140 5.63 -5.25 -25.73
CA SER A 140 4.95 -3.97 -25.57
C SER A 140 5.90 -2.96 -24.92
N ASN A 141 6.01 -1.77 -25.48
CA ASN A 141 6.75 -0.63 -24.89
C ASN A 141 6.09 -0.10 -23.61
N ALA A 142 5.69 -0.98 -22.70
CA ALA A 142 4.96 -0.62 -21.50
C ALA A 142 5.45 -1.40 -20.29
N ALA A 143 5.71 -0.70 -19.20
CA ALA A 143 6.04 -1.26 -17.90
C ALA A 143 4.86 -1.18 -16.93
N HIS A 144 4.82 -2.13 -16.01
CA HIS A 144 3.84 -2.16 -14.94
C HIS A 144 4.51 -1.76 -13.62
N VAL A 145 3.94 -0.74 -12.99
CA VAL A 145 4.38 -0.23 -11.70
C VAL A 145 3.31 -0.58 -10.67
N PHE A 146 3.71 -1.20 -9.57
CA PHE A 146 2.86 -1.30 -8.40
C PHE A 146 3.19 -0.15 -7.44
N VAL A 147 2.19 0.62 -7.03
CA VAL A 147 2.38 1.77 -6.15
C VAL A 147 1.32 1.82 -5.07
N GLY A 148 1.76 2.02 -3.82
CA GLY A 148 0.91 2.38 -2.69
C GLY A 148 1.05 3.86 -2.36
N LEU A 149 -0.05 4.53 -2.10
CA LEU A 149 -0.12 5.95 -1.77
C LEU A 149 -0.98 6.19 -0.54
N THR A 150 -0.57 7.14 0.32
CA THR A 150 -1.44 7.60 1.39
C THR A 150 -2.66 8.33 0.81
N THR A 151 -3.81 8.17 1.46
CA THR A 151 -5.04 8.90 1.14
C THR A 151 -5.36 9.90 2.24
N THR A 152 -6.12 10.93 1.92
CA THR A 152 -6.54 11.98 2.87
C THR A 152 -8.03 11.91 3.17
N ALA A 153 -8.79 11.17 2.38
CA ALA A 153 -10.23 11.00 2.54
C ALA A 153 -10.69 9.63 2.07
N LYS A 154 -11.78 9.16 2.65
CA LYS A 154 -12.43 7.91 2.25
C LYS A 154 -12.88 7.96 0.79
N GLY A 155 -12.72 6.82 0.07
CA GLY A 155 -13.10 6.71 -1.33
C GLY A 155 -12.24 7.55 -2.29
N GLU A 156 -11.04 7.95 -1.89
CA GLU A 156 -10.14 8.76 -2.72
C GLU A 156 -9.45 7.93 -3.81
N SER A 157 -9.31 6.61 -3.64
CA SER A 157 -8.58 5.74 -4.57
C SER A 157 -9.04 5.88 -6.02
N GLN A 158 -10.35 5.88 -6.27
CA GLN A 158 -10.89 6.04 -7.61
C GLN A 158 -10.57 7.41 -8.22
N LYS A 159 -10.53 8.48 -7.41
CA LYS A 159 -10.17 9.83 -7.87
C LYS A 159 -8.69 9.90 -8.26
N ILE A 160 -7.83 9.21 -7.52
CA ILE A 160 -6.40 9.07 -7.82
C ILE A 160 -6.20 8.31 -9.13
N ALA A 161 -6.87 7.16 -9.30
CA ALA A 161 -6.80 6.38 -10.54
C ALA A 161 -7.25 7.19 -11.76
N ASN A 162 -8.34 7.95 -11.63
CA ASN A 162 -8.83 8.85 -12.69
C ASN A 162 -7.84 9.99 -12.99
N ASN A 163 -7.12 10.50 -11.96
CA ASN A 163 -6.10 11.52 -12.17
C ASN A 163 -4.91 10.96 -12.96
N PHE A 164 -4.44 9.76 -12.65
CA PHE A 164 -3.40 9.10 -13.45
C PHE A 164 -3.82 8.94 -14.92
N SER A 165 -5.08 8.58 -15.16
CA SER A 165 -5.61 8.47 -16.53
C SER A 165 -5.58 9.82 -17.27
N LYS A 166 -5.87 10.94 -16.60
CA LYS A 166 -5.76 12.29 -17.18
C LYS A 166 -4.33 12.68 -17.55
N HIS A 167 -3.33 12.12 -16.86
CA HIS A 167 -1.91 12.30 -17.18
C HIS A 167 -1.37 11.27 -18.19
N GLY A 168 -2.26 10.50 -18.83
CA GLY A 168 -1.90 9.53 -19.85
C GLY A 168 -1.42 8.17 -19.32
N PHE A 169 -1.57 7.89 -18.02
CA PHE A 169 -1.20 6.61 -17.42
C PHE A 169 -2.43 5.75 -17.20
N LYS A 170 -2.42 4.52 -17.73
CA LYS A 170 -3.46 3.54 -17.41
C LYS A 170 -3.27 3.04 -15.99
N ALA A 171 -4.23 3.29 -15.11
CA ALA A 171 -4.18 2.86 -13.72
C ALA A 171 -5.35 1.92 -13.40
N LEU A 172 -5.03 0.86 -12.65
CA LEU A 172 -5.98 -0.07 -12.08
C LEU A 172 -5.93 0.09 -10.55
N ASP A 173 -7.07 0.40 -9.95
CA ASP A 173 -7.23 0.44 -8.49
C ASP A 173 -7.24 -0.99 -7.94
N LEU A 174 -6.26 -1.31 -7.09
CA LEU A 174 -6.08 -2.61 -6.44
C LEU A 174 -6.34 -2.56 -4.94
N THR A 175 -6.82 -1.44 -4.41
CA THR A 175 -7.00 -1.19 -2.96
C THR A 175 -7.82 -2.30 -2.29
N HIS A 176 -8.82 -2.83 -2.97
CA HIS A 176 -9.67 -3.91 -2.45
C HIS A 176 -9.37 -5.29 -3.06
N ASN A 177 -8.25 -5.44 -3.77
CA ASN A 177 -7.85 -6.70 -4.39
C ASN A 177 -6.97 -7.53 -3.44
N GLU A 178 -7.52 -8.63 -2.89
CA GLU A 178 -6.81 -9.49 -1.94
C GLU A 178 -5.54 -10.09 -2.52
N LEU A 179 -5.59 -10.57 -3.76
CA LEU A 179 -4.42 -11.17 -4.42
C LEU A 179 -3.28 -10.15 -4.56
N ALA A 180 -3.61 -8.90 -4.87
CA ALA A 180 -2.64 -7.82 -4.96
C ALA A 180 -2.00 -7.53 -3.61
N LYS A 181 -2.80 -7.46 -2.55
CA LYS A 181 -2.33 -7.19 -1.18
C LYS A 181 -1.43 -8.29 -0.64
N ASP A 182 -1.75 -9.55 -0.92
CA ASP A 182 -1.04 -10.69 -0.37
C ASP A 182 0.21 -11.09 -1.18
N HIS A 183 0.21 -10.88 -2.50
CA HIS A 183 1.24 -11.39 -3.40
C HIS A 183 1.93 -10.32 -4.23
N ILE A 184 1.19 -9.49 -4.98
CA ILE A 184 1.80 -8.59 -5.96
C ILE A 184 2.67 -7.54 -5.29
N ARG A 185 2.25 -7.02 -4.14
CA ARG A 185 3.00 -5.99 -3.41
C ARG A 185 4.41 -6.41 -2.95
N HIS A 186 4.70 -7.72 -2.93
CA HIS A 186 5.99 -8.27 -2.50
C HIS A 186 6.81 -8.83 -3.66
N MET A 187 6.31 -8.74 -4.89
CA MET A 187 6.97 -9.31 -6.05
C MET A 187 7.81 -8.24 -6.75
N VAL A 188 9.12 -8.51 -6.82
CA VAL A 188 10.06 -7.78 -7.67
C VAL A 188 10.41 -8.67 -8.84
N GLY A 189 10.29 -8.16 -10.08
CA GLY A 189 10.65 -8.90 -11.30
C GLY A 189 12.11 -9.37 -11.28
N GLY A 190 12.41 -10.40 -12.09
CA GLY A 190 13.75 -10.97 -12.22
C GLY A 190 14.75 -10.03 -12.92
N GLN A 191 15.96 -10.56 -13.18
CA GLN A 191 16.96 -9.85 -13.99
C GLN A 191 16.47 -9.75 -15.43
N SER A 192 16.60 -8.56 -16.01
CA SER A 192 16.25 -8.29 -17.40
C SER A 192 17.51 -8.28 -18.26
N ALA A 193 17.50 -8.99 -19.39
CA ALA A 193 18.59 -8.92 -20.38
C ALA A 193 18.67 -7.53 -21.04
N LEU A 194 17.62 -6.72 -20.97
CA LEU A 194 17.61 -5.34 -21.45
C LEU A 194 18.32 -4.37 -20.49
N ALA A 195 18.56 -4.75 -19.25
CA ALA A 195 19.23 -3.92 -18.26
C ALA A 195 20.76 -3.99 -18.44
N GLN A 196 21.27 -3.33 -19.48
CA GLN A 196 22.71 -3.22 -19.74
C GLN A 196 23.33 -2.15 -18.83
N ASP A 197 24.61 -2.36 -18.44
CA ASP A 197 25.36 -1.44 -17.55
C ASP A 197 24.62 -1.08 -16.27
N GLU A 198 23.80 -2.02 -15.73
CA GLU A 198 23.01 -1.81 -14.52
C GLU A 198 23.91 -1.81 -13.28
N ARG A 199 23.74 -0.80 -12.43
CA ARG A 199 24.33 -0.71 -11.09
C ARG A 199 23.22 -0.74 -10.05
N LEU A 200 23.29 -1.69 -9.12
CA LEU A 200 22.33 -1.82 -8.01
C LEU A 200 22.85 -1.05 -6.80
N LEU A 201 22.02 -0.18 -6.26
CA LEU A 201 22.36 0.74 -5.19
C LEU A 201 21.26 0.74 -4.12
N SER A 202 21.68 0.88 -2.88
CA SER A 202 20.76 1.15 -1.77
C SER A 202 20.93 2.59 -1.30
N PHE A 203 19.82 3.33 -1.25
CA PHE A 203 19.80 4.69 -0.71
C PHE A 203 18.93 4.75 0.54
N VAL A 204 19.31 5.66 1.44
CA VAL A 204 18.55 5.98 2.66
C VAL A 204 18.19 7.46 2.62
N PHE A 205 16.94 7.80 2.83
CA PHE A 205 16.49 9.19 2.89
C PHE A 205 15.43 9.41 3.98
N PRO A 206 15.28 10.65 4.47
CA PRO A 206 14.23 10.97 5.45
C PRO A 206 12.84 10.69 4.88
N GLU A 207 11.99 10.05 5.68
CA GLU A 207 10.62 9.69 5.31
C GLU A 207 9.70 10.91 5.42
N ARG A 208 9.63 11.70 4.35
CA ARG A 208 8.79 12.90 4.26
C ARG A 208 8.29 13.15 2.84
N PRO A 209 7.15 13.83 2.68
CA PRO A 209 6.63 14.22 1.37
C PRO A 209 7.68 14.94 0.52
N GLY A 210 7.82 14.53 -0.75
CA GLY A 210 8.77 15.10 -1.69
C GLY A 210 10.20 14.54 -1.65
N ALA A 211 10.57 13.69 -0.68
CA ALA A 211 11.91 13.10 -0.60
C ALA A 211 12.26 12.29 -1.85
N LEU A 212 11.33 11.46 -2.34
CA LEU A 212 11.50 10.70 -3.58
C LEU A 212 11.71 11.62 -4.79
N MET A 213 10.91 12.67 -4.94
CA MET A 213 11.09 13.63 -6.04
C MET A 213 12.44 14.34 -5.99
N LYS A 214 12.89 14.69 -4.78
CA LYS A 214 14.23 15.26 -4.59
C LYS A 214 15.32 14.30 -5.06
N PHE A 215 15.23 13.01 -4.71
CA PHE A 215 16.15 11.97 -5.20
C PHE A 215 16.12 11.89 -6.73
N LEU A 216 14.93 11.74 -7.33
CA LEU A 216 14.79 11.61 -8.78
C LEU A 216 15.28 12.84 -9.57
N SER A 217 15.18 14.04 -8.98
CA SER A 217 15.69 15.27 -9.60
C SER A 217 17.22 15.31 -9.72
N LEU A 218 17.94 14.51 -8.91
CA LEU A 218 19.39 14.40 -8.94
C LEU A 218 19.87 13.35 -9.95
N VAL A 219 19.00 12.42 -10.36
CA VAL A 219 19.30 11.41 -11.37
C VAL A 219 19.38 12.09 -12.75
N ARG A 220 20.49 11.92 -13.46
CA ARG A 220 20.67 12.53 -14.77
C ARG A 220 19.69 11.98 -15.81
N PRO A 221 19.21 12.80 -16.77
CA PRO A 221 18.28 12.36 -17.81
C PRO A 221 18.80 11.18 -18.67
N GLY A 222 20.14 11.01 -18.78
CA GLY A 222 20.76 9.92 -19.53
C GLY A 222 20.81 8.59 -18.77
N TRP A 223 20.52 8.57 -17.48
CA TRP A 223 20.52 7.37 -16.66
C TRP A 223 19.11 6.81 -16.55
N ASN A 224 18.95 5.54 -16.90
CA ASN A 224 17.65 4.88 -16.83
C ASN A 224 17.50 4.11 -15.52
N ILE A 225 16.33 4.20 -14.88
CA ILE A 225 16.00 3.36 -13.74
C ILE A 225 15.50 2.02 -14.28
N SER A 226 16.22 0.95 -13.99
CA SER A 226 15.90 -0.42 -14.41
C SER A 226 15.20 -1.22 -13.33
N LEU A 227 15.44 -0.88 -12.07
CA LEU A 227 14.79 -1.45 -10.89
C LEU A 227 14.54 -0.34 -9.87
N PHE A 228 13.37 -0.39 -9.23
CA PHE A 228 13.07 0.46 -8.09
C PHE A 228 12.18 -0.30 -7.11
N HIS A 229 12.69 -0.49 -5.90
CA HIS A 229 11.91 -1.07 -4.82
C HIS A 229 11.98 -0.18 -3.58
N TYR A 230 10.84 0.28 -3.13
CA TYR A 230 10.69 1.09 -1.93
C TYR A 230 9.49 0.62 -1.14
N ARG A 231 9.65 0.54 0.17
CA ARG A 231 8.59 0.21 1.11
C ARG A 231 8.73 1.03 2.37
N ASN A 232 7.72 1.82 2.69
CA ASN A 232 7.60 2.50 3.97
C ASN A 232 7.17 1.50 5.05
N GLN A 233 7.96 1.39 6.11
CA GLN A 233 7.68 0.52 7.25
C GLN A 233 7.37 1.32 8.53
N GLY A 234 7.03 2.61 8.40
CA GLY A 234 6.74 3.49 9.54
C GLY A 234 7.99 3.98 10.30
N ALA A 235 9.19 3.85 9.69
CA ALA A 235 10.42 4.40 10.26
C ALA A 235 10.64 5.85 9.79
N ASP A 236 11.47 6.61 10.53
CA ASP A 236 11.84 8.00 10.18
C ASP A 236 12.66 8.09 8.89
N TYR A 237 13.22 6.96 8.45
CA TYR A 237 14.04 6.85 7.24
C TYR A 237 13.53 5.72 6.35
N GLY A 238 13.29 6.05 5.08
CA GLY A 238 13.01 5.09 4.02
C GLY A 238 14.29 4.52 3.43
N ARG A 239 14.24 3.25 3.02
CA ARG A 239 15.31 2.57 2.27
C ARG A 239 14.78 2.18 0.91
N ILE A 240 15.55 2.51 -0.14
CA ILE A 240 15.23 2.11 -1.51
C ILE A 240 16.33 1.23 -2.07
N LEU A 241 15.94 0.27 -2.89
CA LEU A 241 16.82 -0.46 -3.79
C LEU A 241 16.57 0.06 -5.21
N VAL A 242 17.63 0.56 -5.86
CA VAL A 242 17.54 1.15 -7.21
C VAL A 242 18.52 0.47 -8.13
N GLY A 243 18.08 0.04 -9.31
CA GLY A 243 18.91 -0.30 -10.44
C GLY A 243 19.00 0.92 -11.38
N LEU A 244 20.20 1.37 -11.66
CA LEU A 244 20.48 2.45 -12.61
C LEU A 244 21.32 1.92 -13.76
N GLN A 245 20.86 2.15 -14.99
CA GLN A 245 21.66 1.92 -16.19
C GLN A 245 22.50 3.17 -16.43
N VAL A 246 23.81 3.06 -16.15
CA VAL A 246 24.77 4.16 -16.26
C VAL A 246 25.74 3.85 -17.40
N PRO A 247 25.70 4.58 -18.52
CA PRO A 247 26.65 4.41 -19.60
C PRO A 247 28.10 4.52 -19.10
N GLN A 248 29.01 3.71 -19.63
CA GLN A 248 30.42 3.73 -19.21
C GLN A 248 31.06 5.11 -19.34
N ALA A 249 30.66 5.89 -20.34
CA ALA A 249 31.11 7.28 -20.51
C ALA A 249 30.80 8.19 -19.32
N ASP A 250 29.74 7.85 -18.53
CA ASP A 250 29.28 8.63 -17.40
C ASP A 250 29.84 8.17 -16.04
N ALA A 251 30.74 7.18 -16.01
CA ALA A 251 31.26 6.59 -14.77
C ALA A 251 31.77 7.63 -13.77
N LYS A 252 32.61 8.59 -14.22
CA LYS A 252 33.14 9.67 -13.36
C LYS A 252 32.04 10.60 -12.82
N ALA A 253 31.02 10.84 -13.62
CA ALA A 253 29.89 11.68 -13.21
C ALA A 253 29.00 10.95 -12.21
N PHE A 254 28.91 9.64 -12.35
CA PHE A 254 28.20 8.77 -11.42
C PHE A 254 28.92 8.67 -10.07
N ASP A 255 30.24 8.51 -10.06
CA ASP A 255 31.03 8.50 -8.82
C ASP A 255 30.87 9.83 -8.03
N LYS A 256 30.71 10.95 -8.75
CA LYS A 256 30.45 12.23 -8.11
C LYS A 256 29.01 12.38 -7.60
N PHE A 257 28.07 11.64 -8.17
CA PHE A 257 26.66 11.58 -7.74
C PHE A 257 26.51 10.81 -6.45
N LEU A 258 27.28 9.72 -6.27
CA LEU A 258 27.32 8.91 -5.04
C LEU A 258 28.03 9.66 -3.91
#